data_81a58d8d1b49c7f2c67413612caa2fe4
#
_entry.id   81a58d8d1b49c7f2c67413612caa2fe4
#
_cell.length_a   1.000
_cell.length_b   1.000
_cell.length_c   1.000
_cell.angle_alpha   90.00
_cell.angle_beta   90.00
_cell.angle_gamma   90.00
#
_symmetry.space_group_name_H-M   'P 1'
#
loop_
_entity.id
_entity.type
_entity.pdbx_description
1 polymer ?
#
loop_
_entity_poly.entity_id
_entity_poly.type
_entity_poly.pdbx_seq_one_letter_code
_entity_poly.pdbx_strand_id
1 'polypeptide(L)'
;STACVYGGFTNTLDDCGNYSSAFTTTGTSSVGFSASYDIGGGYTAAIGYAGAGTGAGVMTKAGTDYYGGQIAYTGDNFGASFTYADLDTSRAYGINGYYAFDSGLPSISVGYEFTENEGATKDDTQWFAGLQWDEIGPGSLGIAAGNKGPQRDGSTEEMAYEAFYAYSVNDSMTITPAVF
;
A
#
# COMPACT_ATOMS: atom_id res chain seq x y z
N SER A 1 -14.31 -1.68 -5.58
CA SER A 1 -14.59 -1.61 -4.15
C SER A 1 -13.36 -2.01 -3.36
N THR A 2 -12.85 -1.12 -2.63
CA THR A 2 -11.62 -1.28 -1.89
C THR A 2 -11.95 -1.70 -0.48
N ALA A 3 -11.64 -2.94 -0.14
CA ALA A 3 -11.64 -3.41 1.23
C ALA A 3 -10.40 -2.93 2.00
N CYS A 4 -9.92 -1.74 1.68
CA CYS A 4 -8.86 -1.09 2.42
C CYS A 4 -9.41 -0.16 3.44
N VAL A 5 -8.83 -0.19 4.59
CA VAL A 5 -9.10 0.76 5.63
C VAL A 5 -8.57 2.13 5.23
N TYR A 6 -9.32 3.14 5.54
CA TYR A 6 -9.03 4.52 5.17
C TYR A 6 -7.70 5.00 5.77
N GLY A 7 -6.83 5.50 4.91
CA GLY A 7 -5.49 6.00 5.05
C GLY A 7 -4.98 6.69 6.30
N GLY A 8 -5.04 6.07 7.44
CA GLY A 8 -4.28 6.50 8.62
C GLY A 8 -2.94 5.81 8.75
N PHE A 9 -2.76 4.70 8.05
CA PHE A 9 -1.50 3.98 8.00
C PHE A 9 -0.63 4.54 6.89
N THR A 10 0.65 4.55 7.10
CA THR A 10 1.62 5.18 6.20
C THR A 10 1.41 4.82 4.74
N ASN A 11 1.77 5.73 3.89
CA ASN A 11 1.59 5.76 2.43
C ASN A 11 1.97 4.49 1.65
N THR A 12 2.42 3.45 2.32
CA THR A 12 2.92 2.25 1.66
C THR A 12 1.89 1.14 1.59
N LEU A 13 0.99 1.06 2.58
CA LEU A 13 0.01 -0.02 2.70
C LEU A 13 -1.44 0.47 2.65
N ASP A 14 -1.67 1.77 2.69
CA ASP A 14 -3.00 2.38 2.72
C ASP A 14 -3.81 2.17 1.43
N ASP A 15 -3.15 1.93 0.32
CA ASP A 15 -3.77 1.78 -1.01
C ASP A 15 -4.07 0.33 -1.42
N CYS A 16 -4.13 -0.63 -0.50
CA CYS A 16 -4.45 -2.03 -0.79
C CYS A 16 -3.89 -2.57 -2.10
N GLY A 17 -2.62 -2.63 -2.20
CA GLY A 17 -1.98 -3.16 -3.38
C GLY A 17 -1.11 -2.18 -4.12
N ASN A 18 -0.99 -1.01 -3.61
CA ASN A 18 -0.14 -0.01 -4.21
C ASN A 18 1.06 0.25 -3.31
N TYR A 19 2.21 -0.25 -3.70
CA TYR A 19 3.47 0.16 -3.12
C TYR A 19 3.83 1.54 -3.66
N SER A 20 3.14 2.57 -3.18
CA SER A 20 3.21 3.90 -3.79
C SER A 20 4.48 4.67 -3.42
N SER A 21 5.09 4.37 -2.27
CA SER A 21 6.26 5.13 -1.82
C SER A 21 7.48 5.01 -2.73
N ALA A 22 7.65 3.87 -3.38
CA ALA A 22 8.73 3.65 -4.33
C ALA A 22 8.68 4.61 -5.53
N PHE A 23 7.49 5.09 -5.89
CA PHE A 23 7.29 5.94 -7.06
C PHE A 23 6.94 7.39 -6.71
N THR A 24 6.65 7.69 -5.46
CA THR A 24 6.23 9.03 -5.02
C THR A 24 7.32 9.83 -4.30
N THR A 25 8.36 9.18 -3.81
CA THR A 25 9.47 9.82 -3.07
C THR A 25 10.62 10.34 -3.95
N THR A 26 10.46 10.34 -5.25
CA THR A 26 11.47 10.89 -6.14
C THR A 26 11.54 12.41 -5.99
N GLY A 27 12.74 12.91 -5.73
CA GLY A 27 13.00 14.35 -5.61
C GLY A 27 12.64 15.11 -6.89
N THR A 28 12.64 16.42 -6.80
CA THR A 28 12.18 17.38 -7.82
C THR A 28 12.87 17.35 -9.19
N SER A 29 13.77 16.40 -9.45
CA SER A 29 14.53 16.29 -10.69
C SER A 29 14.56 14.86 -11.23
N SER A 30 13.54 14.08 -10.99
CA SER A 30 13.46 12.68 -11.44
C SER A 30 12.68 12.55 -12.74
N VAL A 31 13.12 11.60 -13.56
CA VAL A 31 12.37 11.10 -14.71
C VAL A 31 11.81 9.74 -14.33
N GLY A 32 10.51 9.53 -14.52
CA GLY A 32 9.86 8.27 -14.23
C GLY A 32 8.92 7.86 -15.35
N PHE A 33 8.71 6.57 -15.45
CA PHE A 33 7.64 5.99 -16.26
C PHE A 33 7.07 4.77 -15.53
N SER A 34 5.82 4.50 -15.79
CA SER A 34 5.17 3.27 -15.35
C SER A 34 4.28 2.72 -16.46
N ALA A 35 4.10 1.41 -16.44
CA ALA A 35 3.17 0.73 -17.31
C ALA A 35 2.41 -0.31 -16.51
N SER A 36 1.12 -0.45 -16.77
CA SER A 36 0.30 -1.51 -16.24
C SER A 36 -0.36 -2.27 -17.37
N TYR A 37 -0.55 -3.56 -17.18
CA TYR A 37 -1.13 -4.46 -18.17
C TYR A 37 -2.16 -5.36 -17.52
N ASP A 38 -3.35 -5.39 -18.09
CA ASP A 38 -4.40 -6.35 -17.73
C ASP A 38 -4.09 -7.67 -18.44
N ILE A 39 -3.73 -8.68 -17.67
CA ILE A 39 -3.43 -10.03 -18.18
C ILE A 39 -4.72 -10.79 -18.51
N GLY A 40 -5.85 -10.35 -17.92
CA GLY A 40 -7.13 -11.05 -17.98
C GLY A 40 -7.33 -12.03 -16.82
N GLY A 41 -8.57 -12.51 -16.65
CA GLY A 41 -8.92 -13.41 -15.56
C GLY A 41 -8.75 -12.83 -14.15
N GLY A 42 -8.81 -11.51 -14.01
CA GLY A 42 -8.61 -10.80 -12.75
C GLY A 42 -7.16 -10.47 -12.42
N TYR A 43 -6.21 -10.85 -13.28
CA TYR A 43 -4.78 -10.57 -13.05
C TYR A 43 -4.35 -9.29 -13.75
N THR A 44 -3.59 -8.47 -13.02
CA THR A 44 -2.89 -7.31 -13.55
C THR A 44 -1.41 -7.35 -13.18
N ALA A 45 -0.57 -6.80 -14.05
CA ALA A 45 0.84 -6.58 -13.75
C ALA A 45 1.19 -5.11 -13.99
N ALA A 46 2.08 -4.57 -13.18
CA ALA A 46 2.60 -3.22 -13.33
C ALA A 46 4.11 -3.21 -13.14
N ILE A 47 4.77 -2.32 -13.85
CA ILE A 47 6.21 -2.03 -13.69
C ILE A 47 6.39 -0.52 -13.65
N GLY A 48 7.41 -0.06 -12.95
CA GLY A 48 7.76 1.34 -12.88
C GLY A 48 9.26 1.54 -12.72
N TYR A 49 9.69 2.69 -13.19
CA TYR A 49 11.04 3.23 -13.04
C TYR A 49 10.93 4.69 -12.62
N ALA A 50 11.81 5.09 -11.71
CA ALA A 50 12.03 6.49 -11.42
C ALA A 50 13.52 6.70 -11.13
N GLY A 51 14.14 7.72 -11.72
CA GLY A 51 15.57 7.98 -11.58
C GLY A 51 15.89 9.45 -11.46
N ALA A 52 16.83 9.78 -10.59
CA ALA A 52 17.44 11.11 -10.57
C ALA A 52 18.43 11.19 -11.73
N GLY A 53 18.09 11.98 -12.75
CA GLY A 53 19.00 12.24 -13.86
C GLY A 53 20.31 12.83 -13.36
N THR A 54 21.42 12.32 -13.85
CA THR A 54 22.75 12.92 -13.66
C THR A 54 23.17 13.64 -14.94
N GLY A 55 24.23 14.40 -14.91
CA GLY A 55 24.83 15.00 -16.13
C GLY A 55 25.24 13.97 -17.19
N ALA A 56 25.25 12.68 -16.86
CA ALA A 56 25.52 11.58 -17.78
C ALA A 56 24.23 10.94 -18.37
N GLY A 57 23.05 11.38 -17.95
CA GLY A 57 21.74 10.87 -18.41
C GLY A 57 20.94 10.15 -17.33
N VAL A 58 19.85 9.52 -17.75
CA VAL A 58 19.00 8.64 -16.92
C VAL A 58 19.42 7.18 -17.12
N MET A 59 19.09 6.31 -16.14
CA MET A 59 19.43 4.88 -16.15
C MET A 59 20.95 4.64 -16.22
N THR A 60 21.73 5.49 -15.61
CA THR A 60 23.19 5.36 -15.55
C THR A 60 23.62 4.83 -14.20
N LYS A 61 24.65 4.00 -14.15
CA LYS A 61 25.22 3.42 -12.91
C LYS A 61 25.61 4.48 -11.86
N ALA A 62 25.70 5.74 -12.23
CA ALA A 62 26.06 6.85 -11.33
C ALA A 62 24.84 7.61 -10.79
N GLY A 63 23.64 7.27 -11.21
CA GLY A 63 22.38 7.88 -10.76
C GLY A 63 21.66 6.99 -9.75
N THR A 64 20.90 7.59 -8.87
CA THR A 64 19.96 6.87 -8.02
C THR A 64 18.76 6.45 -8.86
N ASP A 65 18.59 5.18 -9.04
CA ASP A 65 17.53 4.59 -9.85
C ASP A 65 16.62 3.74 -8.98
N TYR A 66 15.32 3.88 -9.17
CA TYR A 66 14.28 3.11 -8.49
C TYR A 66 13.53 2.25 -9.50
N TYR A 67 13.39 0.98 -9.21
CA TYR A 67 12.65 0.03 -10.03
C TYR A 67 11.57 -0.63 -9.18
N GLY A 68 10.45 -0.91 -9.78
CA GLY A 68 9.40 -1.64 -9.08
C GLY A 68 8.53 -2.44 -10.03
N GLY A 69 7.92 -3.45 -9.45
CA GLY A 69 6.94 -4.28 -10.15
C GLY A 69 5.90 -4.82 -9.19
N GLN A 70 4.70 -4.98 -9.70
CA GLN A 70 3.58 -5.54 -8.96
C GLN A 70 2.86 -6.57 -9.82
N ILE A 71 2.39 -7.62 -9.18
CA ILE A 71 1.36 -8.49 -9.72
C ILE A 71 0.18 -8.50 -8.76
N ALA A 72 -1.02 -8.35 -9.27
CA ALA A 72 -2.24 -8.35 -8.47
C ALA A 72 -3.29 -9.26 -9.10
N TYR A 73 -4.11 -9.84 -8.24
CA TYR A 73 -5.32 -10.55 -8.59
C TYR A 73 -6.52 -9.89 -7.91
N THR A 74 -7.58 -9.68 -8.68
CA THR A 74 -8.87 -9.20 -8.18
C THR A 74 -9.97 -10.14 -8.65
N GLY A 75 -10.57 -10.86 -7.72
CA GLY A 75 -11.75 -11.69 -7.93
C GLY A 75 -13.01 -11.02 -7.38
N ASP A 76 -14.11 -11.77 -7.37
CA ASP A 76 -15.40 -11.24 -6.91
C ASP A 76 -15.37 -10.88 -5.42
N ASN A 77 -14.81 -11.76 -4.60
CA ASN A 77 -14.84 -11.65 -3.13
C ASN A 77 -13.45 -11.48 -2.50
N PHE A 78 -12.39 -11.62 -3.26
CA PHE A 78 -11.03 -11.45 -2.72
C PHE A 78 -10.08 -10.84 -3.74
N GLY A 79 -9.06 -10.20 -3.24
CA GLY A 79 -7.93 -9.76 -4.03
C GLY A 79 -6.65 -9.92 -3.24
N ALA A 80 -5.55 -10.05 -3.95
CA ALA A 80 -4.23 -10.09 -3.37
C ALA A 80 -3.20 -9.46 -4.33
N SER A 81 -2.15 -8.87 -3.80
CA SER A 81 -1.05 -8.40 -4.62
C SER A 81 0.30 -8.69 -3.97
N PHE A 82 1.30 -8.81 -4.82
CA PHE A 82 2.70 -8.81 -4.44
C PHE A 82 3.41 -7.69 -5.18
N THR A 83 4.20 -6.92 -4.44
CA THR A 83 4.99 -5.81 -4.95
C THR A 83 6.45 -5.98 -4.57
N TYR A 84 7.33 -5.69 -5.51
CA TYR A 84 8.76 -5.56 -5.31
C TYR A 84 9.21 -4.16 -5.71
N ALA A 85 10.09 -3.57 -4.92
CA ALA A 85 10.73 -2.30 -5.27
C ALA A 85 12.21 -2.34 -4.89
N ASP A 86 13.06 -1.92 -5.82
CA ASP A 86 14.48 -1.63 -5.62
C ASP A 86 14.63 -0.12 -5.50
N LEU A 87 15.12 0.33 -4.38
CA LEU A 87 15.18 1.74 -3.96
C LEU A 87 16.64 2.24 -3.88
N ASP A 88 17.55 1.67 -4.66
CA ASP A 88 18.99 1.96 -4.69
C ASP A 88 19.75 1.45 -3.45
N THR A 89 19.35 1.88 -2.26
CA THR A 89 19.96 1.49 -0.98
C THR A 89 19.09 0.55 -0.14
N SER A 90 17.94 0.18 -0.65
CA SER A 90 17.03 -0.76 0.02
C SER A 90 16.17 -1.49 -0.99
N ARG A 91 15.72 -2.68 -0.60
CA ARG A 91 14.77 -3.50 -1.37
C ARG A 91 13.55 -3.77 -0.54
N ALA A 92 12.39 -3.47 -1.08
CA ALA A 92 11.14 -3.66 -0.40
C ALA A 92 10.28 -4.72 -1.08
N TYR A 93 9.64 -5.53 -0.26
CA TYR A 93 8.73 -6.61 -0.65
C TYR A 93 7.43 -6.41 0.10
N GLY A 94 6.35 -6.22 -0.63
CA GLY A 94 5.02 -6.03 -0.08
C GLY A 94 4.07 -7.15 -0.51
N ILE A 95 3.28 -7.64 0.42
CA ILE A 95 2.14 -8.51 0.13
C ILE A 95 0.91 -7.92 0.84
N ASN A 96 -0.20 -7.86 0.13
CA ASN A 96 -1.47 -7.49 0.74
C ASN A 96 -2.61 -8.26 0.12
N GLY A 97 -3.74 -8.25 0.81
CA GLY A 97 -4.93 -8.87 0.31
C GLY A 97 -6.16 -8.49 1.12
N TYR A 98 -7.30 -8.75 0.53
CA TYR A 98 -8.60 -8.60 1.18
C TYR A 98 -9.51 -9.78 0.87
N TYR A 99 -10.48 -9.97 1.74
CA TYR A 99 -11.58 -10.89 1.53
C TYR A 99 -12.90 -10.25 1.98
N ALA A 100 -13.87 -10.22 1.09
CA ALA A 100 -15.23 -9.73 1.35
C ALA A 100 -16.19 -10.92 1.53
N PHE A 101 -16.88 -10.97 2.65
CA PHE A 101 -17.88 -12.03 2.93
C PHE A 101 -19.24 -11.63 2.39
N ASP A 102 -20.01 -12.59 1.89
CA ASP A 102 -21.32 -12.37 1.25
C ASP A 102 -22.47 -12.04 2.20
N SER A 103 -22.30 -12.08 3.52
CA SER A 103 -23.42 -12.13 4.47
C SER A 103 -23.35 -11.13 5.61
N GLY A 104 -23.11 -9.85 5.34
CA GLY A 104 -23.13 -8.81 6.38
C GLY A 104 -22.02 -8.95 7.44
N LEU A 105 -21.08 -9.87 7.23
CA LEU A 105 -19.83 -9.92 7.97
C LEU A 105 -18.87 -8.84 7.43
N PRO A 106 -17.94 -8.38 8.25
CA PRO A 106 -16.97 -7.40 7.78
C PRO A 106 -16.04 -8.01 6.73
N SER A 107 -15.68 -7.25 5.71
CA SER A 107 -14.53 -7.58 4.89
C SER A 107 -13.26 -7.47 5.73
N ILE A 108 -12.27 -8.30 5.42
CA ILE A 108 -10.97 -8.31 6.07
C ILE A 108 -9.92 -7.84 5.07
N SER A 109 -9.04 -6.95 5.48
CA SER A 109 -7.85 -6.56 4.73
C SER A 109 -6.60 -6.73 5.58
N VAL A 110 -5.52 -7.20 4.95
CA VAL A 110 -4.23 -7.40 5.60
C VAL A 110 -3.11 -6.98 4.66
N GLY A 111 -2.02 -6.49 5.21
CA GLY A 111 -0.82 -6.18 4.47
C GLY A 111 0.42 -6.40 5.32
N TYR A 112 1.50 -6.81 4.67
CA TYR A 112 2.80 -6.96 5.26
C TYR A 112 3.87 -6.48 4.28
N GLU A 113 4.84 -5.76 4.79
CA GLU A 113 5.97 -5.25 4.04
C GLU A 113 7.26 -5.54 4.78
N PHE A 114 8.28 -5.92 4.03
CA PHE A 114 9.63 -6.16 4.49
C PHE A 114 10.59 -5.33 3.63
N THR A 115 11.49 -4.58 4.26
CA THR A 115 12.48 -3.76 3.58
C THR A 115 13.87 -4.14 4.05
N GLU A 116 14.66 -4.70 3.14
CA GLU A 116 16.09 -4.92 3.31
C GLU A 116 16.84 -3.60 3.11
N ASN A 117 17.67 -3.20 4.05
CA ASN A 117 18.45 -1.97 3.97
C ASN A 117 19.93 -2.31 3.70
N GLU A 118 20.44 -1.98 2.51
CA GLU A 118 21.83 -2.24 2.13
C GLU A 118 22.80 -1.45 3.03
N GLY A 119 23.76 -2.16 3.57
CA GLY A 119 24.76 -1.57 4.50
C GLY A 119 24.26 -1.28 5.92
N ALA A 120 22.98 -1.49 6.20
CA ALA A 120 22.45 -1.47 7.55
C ALA A 120 22.56 -2.87 8.20
N THR A 121 22.64 -2.89 9.52
CA THR A 121 22.66 -4.16 10.28
C THR A 121 21.27 -4.71 10.56
N LYS A 122 20.23 -4.00 10.13
CA LYS A 122 18.84 -4.29 10.48
C LYS A 122 17.88 -3.88 9.35
N ASP A 123 16.89 -4.68 9.17
CA ASP A 123 15.82 -4.50 8.21
C ASP A 123 14.60 -3.83 8.86
N ASP A 124 13.67 -3.38 8.05
CA ASP A 124 12.45 -2.76 8.49
C ASP A 124 11.24 -3.62 8.10
N THR A 125 10.24 -3.66 8.97
CA THR A 125 8.98 -4.36 8.71
C THR A 125 7.79 -3.45 8.97
N GLN A 126 6.71 -3.68 8.25
CA GLN A 126 5.43 -2.99 8.47
C GLN A 126 4.28 -3.96 8.21
N TRP A 127 3.21 -3.84 8.99
CA TRP A 127 2.00 -4.62 8.78
C TRP A 127 0.75 -3.83 9.17
N PHE A 128 -0.38 -4.22 8.61
CA PHE A 128 -1.69 -3.79 9.07
C PHE A 128 -2.72 -4.92 8.94
N ALA A 129 -3.78 -4.82 9.72
CA ALA A 129 -4.99 -5.61 9.57
C ALA A 129 -6.21 -4.72 9.81
N GLY A 130 -7.20 -4.83 8.96
CA GLY A 130 -8.43 -4.03 9.01
C GLY A 130 -9.68 -4.86 8.79
N LEU A 131 -10.77 -4.37 9.35
CA LEU A 131 -12.13 -4.88 9.17
C LEU A 131 -13.02 -3.74 8.69
N GLN A 132 -13.88 -4.00 7.72
CA GLN A 132 -14.86 -3.02 7.24
C GLN A 132 -16.23 -3.67 7.08
N TRP A 133 -17.22 -3.04 7.65
CA TRP A 133 -18.65 -3.34 7.45
C TRP A 133 -19.23 -2.30 6.50
N ASP A 134 -19.76 -2.74 5.38
CA ASP A 134 -20.31 -1.84 4.36
C ASP A 134 -21.72 -1.33 4.71
N GLU A 135 -22.45 -2.06 5.56
CA GLU A 135 -23.82 -1.76 5.95
C GLU A 135 -23.98 -1.74 7.48
N ILE A 136 -23.61 -0.66 8.13
CA ILE A 136 -23.93 -0.38 9.54
C ILE A 136 -24.88 0.79 9.62
N GLY A 137 -26.19 0.51 9.65
CA GLY A 137 -27.22 1.52 9.53
C GLY A 137 -27.15 2.18 8.13
N PRO A 138 -27.08 3.52 8.04
CA PRO A 138 -27.00 4.23 6.76
C PRO A 138 -25.55 4.45 6.26
N GLY A 139 -24.58 3.77 6.81
CA GLY A 139 -23.17 3.98 6.46
C GLY A 139 -22.31 2.75 6.59
N SER A 140 -21.01 2.94 6.48
CA SER A 140 -19.99 1.90 6.65
C SER A 140 -19.08 2.20 7.84
N LEU A 141 -18.63 1.15 8.53
CA LEU A 141 -17.71 1.21 9.66
C LEU A 141 -16.41 0.52 9.29
N GLY A 142 -15.28 1.15 9.53
CA GLY A 142 -13.96 0.55 9.41
C GLY A 142 -13.18 0.65 10.72
N ILE A 143 -12.43 -0.38 11.03
CA ILE A 143 -11.43 -0.39 12.11
C ILE A 143 -10.15 -1.05 11.63
N ALA A 144 -9.00 -0.58 12.08
CA ALA A 144 -7.72 -1.16 11.74
C ALA A 144 -6.68 -1.03 12.86
N ALA A 145 -5.69 -1.90 12.78
CA ALA A 145 -4.48 -1.84 13.59
C ALA A 145 -3.26 -2.20 12.74
N GLY A 146 -2.11 -1.64 13.07
CA GLY A 146 -0.84 -1.92 12.39
C GLY A 146 0.32 -1.18 13.03
N ASN A 147 1.49 -1.27 12.43
CA ASN A 147 2.64 -0.46 12.84
C ASN A 147 2.43 1.00 12.45
N LYS A 148 2.93 1.89 13.28
CA LYS A 148 3.06 3.31 12.95
C LYS A 148 4.30 3.53 12.08
N GLY A 149 4.20 3.17 10.81
CA GLY A 149 5.32 3.21 9.87
C GLY A 149 6.24 1.99 9.94
N PRO A 150 7.26 1.95 9.08
CA PRO A 150 8.24 0.89 9.08
C PRO A 150 8.96 0.78 10.43
N GLN A 151 9.02 -0.42 10.99
CA GLN A 151 9.64 -0.70 12.27
C GLN A 151 10.94 -1.45 12.05
N ARG A 152 12.03 -0.90 12.56
CA ARG A 152 13.36 -1.51 12.47
C ARG A 152 13.47 -2.68 13.43
N ASP A 153 14.09 -3.76 12.99
CA ASP A 153 14.37 -4.95 13.80
C ASP A 153 14.99 -4.61 15.14
N GLY A 154 14.37 -5.10 16.23
CA GLY A 154 14.80 -4.86 17.61
C GLY A 154 14.54 -3.45 18.13
N SER A 155 13.82 -2.59 17.42
CA SER A 155 13.23 -1.36 17.97
C SER A 155 11.97 -1.70 18.78
N THR A 156 11.54 -0.75 19.62
CA THR A 156 10.21 -0.85 20.25
C THR A 156 9.16 -0.65 19.18
N GLU A 157 8.27 -1.61 19.03
CA GLU A 157 7.18 -1.53 18.06
C GLU A 157 6.18 -0.44 18.48
N GLU A 158 5.95 0.52 17.59
CA GLU A 158 4.92 1.53 17.75
C GLU A 158 3.67 1.13 16.95
N MET A 159 2.57 1.00 17.66
CA MET A 159 1.28 0.62 17.08
C MET A 159 0.46 1.85 16.70
N ALA A 160 -0.25 1.75 15.59
CA ALA A 160 -1.30 2.67 15.18
C ALA A 160 -2.64 1.94 15.16
N TYR A 161 -3.69 2.68 15.48
CA TYR A 161 -5.08 2.20 15.46
C TYR A 161 -5.92 3.22 14.73
N GLU A 162 -6.89 2.74 13.98
CA GLU A 162 -7.82 3.59 13.25
C GLU A 162 -9.24 3.07 13.41
N ALA A 163 -10.19 3.99 13.53
CA ALA A 163 -11.61 3.70 13.38
C ALA A 163 -12.30 4.85 12.67
N PHE A 164 -13.18 4.54 11.72
CA PHE A 164 -13.99 5.53 11.02
C PHE A 164 -15.42 5.05 10.81
N TYR A 165 -16.33 5.99 10.64
CA TYR A 165 -17.69 5.72 10.20
C TYR A 165 -18.04 6.66 9.04
N ALA A 166 -18.26 6.10 7.86
CA ALA A 166 -18.64 6.86 6.67
C ALA A 166 -20.17 6.89 6.55
N TYR A 167 -20.76 8.07 6.76
CA TYR A 167 -22.19 8.31 6.68
C TYR A 167 -22.55 9.05 5.40
N SER A 168 -23.32 8.41 4.52
CA SER A 168 -23.84 9.04 3.31
C SER A 168 -25.06 9.89 3.65
N VAL A 169 -24.91 11.21 3.59
CA VAL A 169 -26.01 12.16 3.82
C VAL A 169 -26.95 12.19 2.65
N ASN A 170 -26.39 12.10 1.44
CA ASN A 170 -27.11 11.99 0.16
C ASN A 170 -26.13 11.47 -0.92
N ASP A 171 -26.60 11.33 -2.17
CA ASP A 171 -25.83 10.80 -3.30
C ASP A 171 -24.54 11.59 -3.63
N SER A 172 -24.40 12.80 -3.10
CA SER A 172 -23.27 13.69 -3.40
C SER A 172 -22.45 14.08 -2.18
N MET A 173 -22.87 13.68 -0.97
CA MET A 173 -22.19 14.09 0.26
C MET A 173 -22.09 12.94 1.27
N THR A 174 -20.86 12.65 1.67
CA THR A 174 -20.54 11.70 2.76
C THR A 174 -19.78 12.43 3.84
N ILE A 175 -20.11 12.16 5.09
CA ILE A 175 -19.37 12.66 6.29
C ILE A 175 -18.69 11.49 6.92
N THR A 176 -17.36 11.58 7.14
CA THR A 176 -16.55 10.49 7.68
C THR A 176 -15.79 10.96 8.93
N PRO A 177 -16.42 10.92 10.13
CA PRO A 177 -15.65 11.05 11.36
C PRO A 177 -14.66 9.86 11.48
N ALA A 178 -13.44 10.18 11.88
CA ALA A 178 -12.38 9.21 12.09
C ALA A 178 -11.54 9.55 13.32
N VAL A 179 -10.96 8.53 13.94
CA VAL A 179 -9.96 8.63 15.01
C VAL A 179 -8.74 7.77 14.64
N PHE A 180 -7.56 8.28 14.98
CA PHE A 180 -6.27 7.67 14.69
C PHE A 180 -5.45 7.57 15.98
#